data_9692d851dcc25b1ae1d84dcd15a7e167
#
_entry.id   9692d851dcc25b1ae1d84dcd15a7e167
#
_cell.length_a   1.000
_cell.length_b   1.000
_cell.length_c   1.000
_cell.angle_alpha   90.00
_cell.angle_beta   90.00
_cell.angle_gamma   90.00
#
_symmetry.space_group_name_H-M   'P 1'
#
loop_
_entity.id
_entity.type
_entity.pdbx_description
1 polymer ?
#
loop_
_entity_poly.entity_id
_entity_poly.type
_entity_poly.pdbx_seq_one_letter_code
_entity_poly.pdbx_strand_id
1 'polypeptide(L)'
;MEQQKPQFRYYYGDESEQFSFFKIPKLLITHEIFRGLSNDAKILYGLLLDRMSLSQKNKWYDEENRAYIVCSIEEITELLNCSRNKAIKSLQVLDTDKGIGLIEKRRLGQGNNILM
;
A
#
# COMPACT_ATOMS: atom_id res chain seq x y z
N MET A 1 -19.13 17.19 25.05
CA MET A 1 -19.80 16.05 24.42
C MET A 1 -18.86 14.86 24.40
N GLU A 2 -19.19 13.85 25.16
CA GLU A 2 -18.33 12.66 25.22
C GLU A 2 -18.54 11.79 23.99
N GLN A 3 -17.46 11.48 23.30
CA GLN A 3 -17.51 10.50 22.24
C GLN A 3 -17.53 9.10 22.85
N GLN A 4 -18.49 8.28 22.42
CA GLN A 4 -18.48 6.88 22.83
C GLN A 4 -17.27 6.18 22.23
N LYS A 5 -16.54 5.49 23.08
CA LYS A 5 -15.44 4.66 22.62
C LYS A 5 -15.99 3.48 21.84
N PRO A 6 -15.40 3.14 20.67
CA PRO A 6 -15.80 1.92 19.98
C PRO A 6 -15.51 0.71 20.85
N GLN A 7 -16.39 -0.29 20.76
CA GLN A 7 -16.21 -1.54 21.47
C GLN A 7 -15.76 -2.59 20.48
N PHE A 8 -14.70 -3.32 20.85
CA PHE A 8 -14.15 -4.40 20.04
C PHE A 8 -14.40 -5.72 20.75
N ARG A 9 -14.89 -6.72 19.99
CA ARG A 9 -15.05 -8.06 20.53
C ARG A 9 -13.69 -8.74 20.60
N TYR A 10 -13.58 -9.70 21.51
CA TYR A 10 -12.41 -10.57 21.54
C TYR A 10 -12.38 -11.45 20.29
N TYR A 11 -11.18 -11.82 19.89
CA TYR A 11 -10.95 -12.76 18.79
C TYR A 11 -11.07 -14.19 19.32
N TYR A 12 -12.06 -14.91 18.84
CA TYR A 12 -12.24 -16.32 19.20
C TYR A 12 -11.57 -17.20 18.14
N GLY A 13 -11.02 -18.35 18.55
CA GLY A 13 -10.16 -19.16 17.70
C GLY A 13 -10.79 -19.71 16.43
N ASP A 14 -12.11 -19.79 16.37
CA ASP A 14 -12.86 -20.28 15.20
C ASP A 14 -13.38 -19.18 14.29
N GLU A 15 -13.04 -17.92 14.57
CA GLU A 15 -13.56 -16.75 13.87
C GLU A 15 -12.53 -16.08 12.97
N SER A 16 -11.45 -16.78 12.62
CA SER A 16 -10.32 -16.20 11.91
C SER A 16 -10.68 -15.62 10.52
N GLU A 17 -11.77 -16.06 9.91
CA GLU A 17 -12.17 -15.61 8.58
C GLU A 17 -13.14 -14.43 8.59
N GLN A 18 -13.51 -13.91 9.76
CA GLN A 18 -14.49 -12.83 9.87
C GLN A 18 -13.93 -11.46 9.49
N PHE A 19 -12.63 -11.33 9.38
CA PHE A 19 -11.98 -10.04 9.13
C PHE A 19 -11.45 -9.98 7.71
N SER A 20 -11.61 -8.81 7.09
CA SER A 20 -10.87 -8.46 5.88
C SER A 20 -9.50 -7.94 6.27
N PHE A 21 -8.49 -8.29 5.51
CA PHE A 21 -7.11 -7.97 5.84
C PHE A 21 -6.38 -7.32 4.66
N PHE A 22 -5.55 -6.35 4.96
CA PHE A 22 -4.47 -5.98 4.06
C PHE A 22 -3.29 -6.90 4.33
N LYS A 23 -2.65 -7.40 3.29
CA LYS A 23 -1.53 -8.31 3.42
C LYS A 23 -0.21 -7.56 3.29
N ILE A 24 0.64 -7.71 4.30
CA ILE A 24 1.99 -7.16 4.28
C ILE A 24 2.96 -8.34 4.24
N PRO A 25 3.85 -8.43 3.23
CA PRO A 25 4.82 -9.52 3.20
C PRO A 25 5.66 -9.54 4.46
N LYS A 26 5.82 -10.70 5.06
CA LYS A 26 6.59 -10.87 6.30
C LYS A 26 8.02 -10.37 6.15
N LEU A 27 8.62 -10.54 4.97
CA LEU A 27 9.99 -10.11 4.71
C LEU A 27 10.20 -8.62 4.94
N LEU A 28 9.17 -7.78 4.71
CA LEU A 28 9.27 -6.34 4.99
C LEU A 28 9.50 -6.04 6.46
N ILE A 29 9.08 -6.95 7.34
CA ILE A 29 9.25 -6.79 8.78
C ILE A 29 10.51 -7.50 9.27
N THR A 30 10.83 -8.67 8.71
CA THR A 30 11.84 -9.56 9.25
C THR A 30 13.21 -9.43 8.61
N HIS A 31 13.29 -9.04 7.33
CA HIS A 31 14.57 -9.01 6.62
C HIS A 31 15.33 -7.70 6.88
N GLU A 32 16.64 -7.81 7.06
CA GLU A 32 17.50 -6.68 7.42
C GLU A 32 17.51 -5.56 6.39
N ILE A 33 17.40 -5.88 5.10
CA ILE A 33 17.44 -4.86 4.05
C ILE A 33 16.28 -3.86 4.14
N PHE A 34 15.19 -4.22 4.83
CA PHE A 34 14.02 -3.37 5.01
C PHE A 34 13.98 -2.65 6.35
N ARG A 35 15.01 -2.76 7.17
CA ARG A 35 15.03 -2.12 8.50
C ARG A 35 14.96 -0.60 8.42
N GLY A 36 15.56 -0.02 7.38
CA GLY A 36 15.51 1.42 7.17
C GLY A 36 14.21 1.92 6.57
N LEU A 37 13.33 1.02 6.15
CA LEU A 37 12.06 1.38 5.55
C LEU A 37 11.07 1.75 6.65
N SER A 38 10.40 2.91 6.51
CA SER A 38 9.43 3.36 7.52
C SER A 38 8.21 2.42 7.58
N ASN A 39 7.56 2.41 8.73
CA ASN A 39 6.33 1.63 8.90
C ASN A 39 5.22 2.13 7.98
N ASP A 40 5.15 3.45 7.76
CA ASP A 40 4.19 4.03 6.81
C ASP A 40 4.39 3.47 5.40
N ALA A 41 5.63 3.33 4.97
CA ALA A 41 5.93 2.78 3.65
C ALA A 41 5.57 1.29 3.57
N LYS A 42 5.80 0.53 4.63
CA LYS A 42 5.42 -0.90 4.69
C LYS A 42 3.92 -1.07 4.62
N ILE A 43 3.17 -0.25 5.35
CA ILE A 43 1.71 -0.25 5.30
C ILE A 43 1.23 0.13 3.91
N LEU A 44 1.82 1.19 3.33
CA LEU A 44 1.47 1.61 1.98
C LEU A 44 1.66 0.48 0.97
N TYR A 45 2.77 -0.26 1.07
CA TYR A 45 3.01 -1.40 0.18
C TYR A 45 1.89 -2.45 0.28
N GLY A 46 1.43 -2.74 1.49
CA GLY A 46 0.30 -3.65 1.71
C GLY A 46 -1.00 -3.15 1.09
N LEU A 47 -1.26 -1.85 1.19
CA LEU A 47 -2.44 -1.22 0.58
C LEU A 47 -2.36 -1.27 -0.96
N LEU A 48 -1.17 -1.07 -1.51
CA LEU A 48 -0.96 -1.15 -2.96
C LEU A 48 -1.14 -2.58 -3.48
N LEU A 49 -0.67 -3.58 -2.72
CA LEU A 49 -0.90 -4.99 -3.06
C LEU A 49 -2.39 -5.33 -3.12
N ASP A 50 -3.16 -4.78 -2.20
CA ASP A 50 -4.61 -4.99 -2.19
C ASP A 50 -5.25 -4.44 -3.47
N ARG A 51 -4.82 -3.27 -3.91
CA ARG A 51 -5.30 -2.67 -5.16
C ARG A 51 -4.88 -3.47 -6.39
N MET A 52 -3.79 -4.22 -6.32
CA MET A 52 -3.30 -5.03 -7.44
C MET A 52 -4.34 -6.09 -7.85
N SER A 53 -5.14 -6.58 -6.92
CA SER A 53 -6.22 -7.52 -7.24
C SER A 53 -7.27 -6.89 -8.17
N LEU A 54 -7.48 -5.58 -8.06
CA LEU A 54 -8.38 -4.84 -8.94
C LEU A 54 -7.81 -4.68 -10.34
N SER A 55 -6.49 -4.55 -10.48
CA SER A 55 -5.85 -4.41 -11.78
C SER A 55 -6.05 -5.66 -12.63
N GLN A 56 -6.06 -6.83 -12.02
CA GLN A 56 -6.35 -8.09 -12.71
C GLN A 56 -7.77 -8.12 -13.25
N LYS A 57 -8.74 -7.65 -12.48
CA LYS A 57 -10.13 -7.56 -12.91
C LYS A 57 -10.33 -6.55 -14.03
N ASN A 58 -9.60 -5.42 -13.97
CA ASN A 58 -9.71 -4.35 -14.95
C ASN A 58 -8.77 -4.53 -16.14
N LYS A 59 -7.95 -5.57 -16.13
CA LYS A 59 -6.98 -5.89 -17.19
C LYS A 59 -5.98 -4.75 -17.42
N TRP A 60 -5.51 -4.15 -16.34
CA TRP A 60 -4.51 -3.09 -16.40
C TRP A 60 -3.12 -3.71 -16.51
N TYR A 61 -2.65 -3.91 -17.73
CA TYR A 61 -1.33 -4.46 -18.03
C TYR A 61 -0.57 -3.52 -18.94
N ASP A 62 0.74 -3.39 -18.69
CA ASP A 62 1.60 -2.58 -19.54
C ASP A 62 2.03 -3.34 -20.81
N GLU A 63 2.93 -2.75 -21.59
CA GLU A 63 3.42 -3.30 -22.84
C GLU A 63 4.12 -4.66 -22.67
N GLU A 64 4.71 -4.89 -21.49
CA GLU A 64 5.40 -6.13 -21.16
C GLU A 64 4.52 -7.10 -20.39
N ASN A 65 3.21 -6.86 -20.40
CA ASN A 65 2.21 -7.67 -19.71
C ASN A 65 2.40 -7.69 -18.18
N ARG A 66 2.93 -6.60 -17.62
CA ARG A 66 3.07 -6.44 -16.17
C ARG A 66 1.85 -5.70 -15.63
N ALA A 67 1.28 -6.21 -14.55
CA ALA A 67 0.14 -5.58 -13.91
C ALA A 67 0.56 -4.25 -13.25
N TYR A 68 -0.28 -3.24 -13.39
CA TYR A 68 -0.08 -1.97 -12.71
C TYR A 68 -1.36 -1.52 -12.04
N ILE A 69 -1.23 -0.60 -11.10
CA ILE A 69 -2.36 0.07 -10.48
C ILE A 69 -2.27 1.57 -10.76
N VAL A 70 -3.42 2.23 -10.74
CA VAL A 70 -3.49 3.69 -10.83
C VAL A 70 -3.82 4.22 -9.45
N CYS A 71 -2.95 5.09 -8.93
CA CYS A 71 -3.14 5.62 -7.58
C CYS A 71 -2.54 7.03 -7.50
N SER A 72 -3.37 8.00 -7.13
CA SER A 72 -2.91 9.37 -6.95
C SER A 72 -2.34 9.58 -5.55
N ILE A 73 -1.58 10.67 -5.38
CA ILE A 73 -1.10 11.07 -4.06
C ILE A 73 -2.26 11.36 -3.12
N GLU A 74 -3.32 11.97 -3.63
CA GLU A 74 -4.52 12.27 -2.84
C GLU A 74 -5.16 10.99 -2.30
N GLU A 75 -5.23 9.95 -3.12
CA GLU A 75 -5.73 8.65 -2.66
C GLU A 75 -4.85 8.04 -1.58
N ILE A 76 -3.53 8.19 -1.69
CA ILE A 76 -2.60 7.70 -0.68
C ILE A 76 -2.79 8.46 0.65
N THR A 77 -2.99 9.78 0.60
CA THR A 77 -3.26 10.56 1.81
C THR A 77 -4.51 10.06 2.52
N GLU A 78 -5.54 9.71 1.78
CA GLU A 78 -6.78 9.16 2.34
C GLU A 78 -6.56 7.77 2.93
N LEU A 79 -5.88 6.90 2.18
CA LEU A 79 -5.64 5.52 2.61
C LEU A 79 -4.79 5.45 3.89
N LEU A 80 -3.76 6.27 3.98
CA LEU A 80 -2.85 6.30 5.14
C LEU A 80 -3.32 7.26 6.23
N ASN A 81 -4.33 8.08 5.94
CA ASN A 81 -4.79 9.14 6.84
C ASN A 81 -3.60 10.02 7.29
N CYS A 82 -2.87 10.54 6.33
CA CYS A 82 -1.65 11.30 6.58
C CYS A 82 -1.56 12.56 5.73
N SER A 83 -0.54 13.37 5.96
CA SER A 83 -0.28 14.57 5.16
C SER A 83 0.18 14.21 3.75
N ARG A 84 0.04 15.16 2.84
CA ARG A 84 0.54 15.01 1.47
C ARG A 84 2.05 14.75 1.44
N ASN A 85 2.81 15.45 2.26
CA ASN A 85 4.27 15.26 2.33
C ASN A 85 4.64 13.83 2.78
N LYS A 86 3.92 13.31 3.76
CA LYS A 86 4.15 11.94 4.24
C LYS A 86 3.79 10.92 3.16
N ALA A 87 2.70 11.13 2.43
CA ALA A 87 2.29 10.26 1.33
C ALA A 87 3.37 10.23 0.23
N ILE A 88 3.85 11.40 -0.20
CA ILE A 88 4.90 11.51 -1.20
C ILE A 88 6.16 10.79 -0.74
N LYS A 89 6.59 11.04 0.49
CA LYS A 89 7.82 10.46 1.05
C LYS A 89 7.71 8.95 1.17
N SER A 90 6.56 8.43 1.62
CA SER A 90 6.34 6.99 1.74
C SER A 90 6.40 6.30 0.39
N LEU A 91 5.84 6.92 -0.65
CA LEU A 91 5.89 6.38 -2.00
C LEU A 91 7.32 6.43 -2.56
N GLN A 92 8.06 7.52 -2.32
CA GLN A 92 9.43 7.68 -2.81
C GLN A 92 10.38 6.62 -2.26
N VAL A 93 10.27 6.27 -0.99
CA VAL A 93 11.18 5.28 -0.40
C VAL A 93 10.93 3.88 -0.92
N LEU A 94 9.77 3.62 -1.51
CA LEU A 94 9.44 2.35 -2.15
C LEU A 94 9.90 2.30 -3.61
N ASP A 95 10.03 3.43 -4.26
CA ASP A 95 10.23 3.55 -5.70
C ASP A 95 11.64 3.17 -6.15
N THR A 96 11.75 2.75 -7.40
CA THR A 96 13.04 2.40 -8.03
C THR A 96 13.98 3.59 -8.17
N ASP A 97 13.43 4.79 -8.34
CA ASP A 97 14.24 5.99 -8.63
C ASP A 97 15.03 6.48 -7.41
N LYS A 98 14.35 6.66 -6.28
CA LYS A 98 14.96 7.23 -5.07
C LYS A 98 14.92 6.32 -3.85
N GLY A 99 14.30 5.17 -3.96
CA GLY A 99 14.06 4.28 -2.84
C GLY A 99 14.63 2.89 -3.04
N ILE A 100 14.01 1.94 -2.34
CA ILE A 100 14.49 0.56 -2.29
C ILE A 100 14.13 -0.27 -3.53
N GLY A 101 13.21 0.22 -4.37
CA GLY A 101 12.88 -0.44 -5.62
C GLY A 101 11.84 -1.53 -5.54
N LEU A 102 10.98 -1.53 -4.53
CA LEU A 102 9.86 -2.48 -4.43
C LEU A 102 8.75 -2.16 -5.43
N ILE A 103 8.64 -0.92 -5.86
CA ILE A 103 7.67 -0.47 -6.84
C ILE A 103 8.37 0.31 -7.93
N GLU A 104 7.73 0.42 -9.07
CA GLU A 104 8.16 1.33 -10.13
C GLU A 104 7.02 2.29 -10.42
N LYS A 105 7.25 3.57 -10.17
CA LYS A 105 6.26 4.61 -10.41
C LYS A 105 6.47 5.20 -11.80
N ARG A 106 5.44 5.16 -12.63
CA ARG A 106 5.43 5.81 -13.94
C ARG A 106 4.36 6.89 -13.95
N ARG A 107 4.77 8.10 -14.27
CA ARG A 107 3.83 9.22 -14.34
C ARG A 107 3.28 9.34 -15.75
N LEU A 108 2.00 8.98 -15.91
CA LEU A 108 1.30 9.11 -17.17
C LEU A 108 0.11 10.06 -16.97
N GLY A 109 0.16 11.24 -17.59
CA GLY A 109 -0.88 12.24 -17.43
C GLY A 109 -0.95 12.80 -16.01
N GLN A 110 -2.13 12.81 -15.41
CA GLN A 110 -2.36 13.38 -14.09
C GLN A 110 -2.25 12.38 -12.94
N GLY A 111 -2.13 11.11 -13.25
CA GLY A 111 -2.05 10.06 -12.24
C GLY A 111 -0.72 9.35 -12.28
N ASN A 112 -0.49 8.52 -11.26
CA ASN A 112 0.67 7.64 -11.18
C ASN A 112 0.24 6.22 -11.50
N ASN A 113 0.91 5.59 -12.45
CA ASN A 113 0.84 4.17 -12.66
C ASN A 113 1.95 3.52 -11.84
N ILE A 114 1.60 2.53 -11.05
CA ILE A 114 2.53 1.88 -10.12
C ILE A 114 2.61 0.40 -10.48
N LEU A 115 3.81 -0.03 -10.83
CA LEU A 115 4.13 -1.44 -11.05
C LEU A 115 4.78 -1.99 -9.78
N MET A 116 4.47 -3.23 -9.46
CA MET A 116 5.00 -3.85 -8.25
C MET A 116 5.76 -5.12 -8.56
#